data_08cbd5db3c16e2089cb11901d8deb582
#
_entry.id   08cbd5db3c16e2089cb11901d8deb582
#
_cell.length_a   1.000
_cell.length_b   1.000
_cell.length_c   1.000
_cell.angle_alpha   90.00
_cell.angle_beta   90.00
_cell.angle_gamma   90.00
#
_symmetry.space_group_name_H-M   'P 1'
#
loop_
_entity.id
_entity.type
_entity.pdbx_description
1 polymer ?
#
loop_
_entity_poly.entity_id
_entity_poly.type
_entity_poly.pdbx_seq_one_letter_code
_entity_poly.pdbx_strand_id
1 'polypeptide(L)' 'MKASNVRELNNEELVAKLTDLKKELFNLRLSHATGQLTNPLALASVKKDIARIKTVLRERELKA' A
#
# COMPACT_ATOMS: atom_id res chain seq x y z
N MET A 1 -4.65 -7.27 -2.26
CA MET A 1 -5.12 -7.20 -0.85
C MET A 1 -6.61 -6.94 -0.82
N LYS A 2 -7.36 -7.75 -0.10
CA LYS A 2 -8.81 -7.59 0.00
C LYS A 2 -9.14 -6.58 1.10
N ALA A 3 -10.20 -5.78 0.90
CA ALA A 3 -10.61 -4.79 1.88
C ALA A 3 -10.97 -5.42 3.25
N SER A 4 -11.58 -6.59 3.25
CA SER A 4 -11.91 -7.32 4.48
C SER A 4 -10.67 -7.68 5.28
N ASN A 5 -9.60 -8.11 4.62
CA ASN A 5 -8.33 -8.44 5.29
C ASN A 5 -7.68 -7.21 5.90
N VAL A 6 -7.75 -6.08 5.20
CA VAL A 6 -7.21 -4.80 5.70
C VAL A 6 -7.97 -4.35 6.95
N ARG A 7 -9.28 -4.52 6.97
CA ARG A 7 -10.13 -4.11 8.10
C ARG A 7 -9.93 -4.96 9.34
N GLU A 8 -9.40 -6.16 9.22
CA GLU A 8 -9.10 -7.03 10.35
C GLU A 8 -7.83 -6.62 11.09
N LEU A 9 -6.97 -5.80 10.47
CA LEU A 9 -5.71 -5.36 11.07
C LEU A 9 -5.94 -4.20 12.03
N ASN A 10 -5.14 -4.15 13.10
CA ASN A 10 -5.16 -2.99 14.00
C ASN A 10 -4.40 -1.81 13.37
N ASN A 11 -4.49 -0.62 13.99
CA ASN A 11 -3.87 0.59 13.45
C ASN A 11 -2.35 0.47 13.31
N GLU A 12 -1.68 -0.13 14.28
CA GLU A 12 -0.23 -0.32 14.22
C GLU A 12 0.18 -1.22 13.06
N GLU A 13 -0.56 -2.31 12.85
CA GLU A 13 -0.32 -3.21 11.73
C GLU A 13 -0.57 -2.53 10.40
N LEU A 14 -1.60 -1.71 10.31
CA LEU A 14 -1.91 -0.96 9.10
C LEU A 14 -0.80 0.04 8.76
N VAL A 15 -0.30 0.76 9.76
CA VAL A 15 0.78 1.72 9.56
C VAL A 15 2.07 1.01 9.13
N ALA A 16 2.39 -0.11 9.78
CA ALA A 16 3.56 -0.91 9.40
C ALA A 16 3.46 -1.40 7.96
N LYS A 17 2.30 -1.93 7.58
CA LYS A 17 2.05 -2.40 6.22
C LYS A 17 2.13 -1.27 5.21
N LEU A 18 1.58 -0.11 5.55
CA LEU A 18 1.65 1.08 4.70
C LEU A 18 3.10 1.50 4.45
N THR A 19 3.92 1.50 5.50
CA THR A 19 5.34 1.83 5.38
C THR A 19 6.07 0.86 4.45
N ASP A 20 5.82 -0.44 4.61
CA ASP A 20 6.41 -1.47 3.76
C ASP A 20 5.99 -1.32 2.30
N LEU A 21 4.72 -1.05 2.06
CA LEU A 21 4.21 -0.85 0.71
C LEU A 21 4.78 0.41 0.06
N LYS A 22 4.99 1.47 0.83
CA LYS A 22 5.63 2.69 0.31
C LYS A 22 7.08 2.42 -0.10
N LYS A 23 7.81 1.64 0.69
CA LYS A 23 9.18 1.23 0.35
C LYS A 23 9.20 0.40 -0.94
N GLU A 24 8.28 -0.54 -1.06
CA GLU A 24 8.15 -1.36 -2.25
C GLU A 24 7.83 -0.52 -3.49
N LEU A 25 6.92 0.42 -3.36
CA LEU A 25 6.57 1.34 -4.45
C LEU A 25 7.78 2.17 -4.88
N PHE A 26 8.54 2.69 -3.92
CA PHE A 26 9.75 3.44 -4.20
C PHE A 26 10.76 2.60 -4.97
N ASN A 27 11.01 1.37 -4.53
CA ASN A 27 11.93 0.45 -5.19
C ASN A 27 11.48 0.11 -6.61
N LEU A 28 10.19 -0.12 -6.83
CA LEU A 28 9.65 -0.40 -8.14
C LEU A 28 9.79 0.81 -9.08
N ARG A 29 9.56 2.01 -8.58
CA ARG A 29 9.74 3.25 -9.36
C ARG A 29 11.21 3.47 -9.71
N LEU A 30 12.10 3.20 -8.77
CA LEU A 30 13.53 3.32 -9.01
C LEU A 30 14.01 2.33 -10.08
N SER A 31 13.56 1.08 -9.99
CA SER A 31 13.87 0.07 -10.99
C SER A 31 13.37 0.46 -12.38
N HIS A 32 12.16 1.00 -12.45
CA HIS A 32 11.59 1.49 -13.71
C HIS A 32 12.41 2.64 -14.29
N ALA A 33 12.83 3.58 -13.44
CA ALA A 33 13.63 4.74 -13.86
C ALA A 33 15.02 4.34 -14.37
N THR A 34 15.59 3.25 -13.84
CA THR A 34 16.90 2.74 -14.27
C THR A 34 16.82 1.82 -15.49
N GLY A 35 15.64 1.67 -16.07
CA GLY A 35 15.45 0.84 -17.27
C GLY A 35 15.31 -0.64 -17.03
N GLN A 36 15.22 -1.07 -15.79
CA GLN A 36 14.98 -2.48 -15.48
C GLN A 36 13.54 -2.85 -15.84
N LEU A 37 13.37 -4.11 -16.25
CA LEU A 37 12.04 -4.62 -16.58
C LEU A 37 11.24 -4.77 -15.30
N THR A 38 10.31 -3.85 -15.07
CA THR A 38 9.35 -3.95 -13.98
C THR A 38 7.96 -4.19 -14.56
N ASN A 39 7.20 -5.05 -13.90
CA ASN A 39 5.82 -5.31 -14.31
C ASN A 39 4.94 -4.11 -13.93
N PRO A 40 4.34 -3.41 -14.92
CA PRO A 40 3.44 -2.28 -14.60
C PRO A 40 2.25 -2.68 -13.73
N LEU A 41 1.82 -3.95 -13.80
CA LEU A 41 0.76 -4.45 -12.94
C LEU A 41 1.18 -4.48 -11.46
N ALA A 42 2.46 -4.74 -11.18
CA ALA A 42 2.98 -4.70 -9.81
C ALA A 42 2.90 -3.29 -9.22
N LEU A 43 3.25 -2.26 -10.00
CA LEU A 43 3.11 -0.87 -9.58
C LEU A 43 1.65 -0.52 -9.27
N ALA A 44 0.74 -0.88 -10.16
CA ALA A 44 -0.70 -0.62 -9.97
C ALA A 44 -1.24 -1.33 -8.74
N SER A 45 -0.84 -2.59 -8.51
CA SER A 45 -1.25 -3.38 -7.35
C SER A 45 -0.79 -2.76 -6.04
N VAL A 46 0.46 -2.34 -5.96
CA VAL A 46 1.01 -1.68 -4.76
C VAL A 46 0.29 -0.37 -4.48
N LYS A 47 0.03 0.44 -5.50
CA LYS A 47 -0.72 1.71 -5.35
C LYS A 47 -2.13 1.46 -4.82
N LYS A 48 -2.82 0.44 -5.32
CA LYS A 48 -4.16 0.08 -4.84
C LYS A 48 -4.14 -0.33 -3.38
N ASP A 49 -3.15 -1.13 -2.99
CA ASP A 49 -3.01 -1.57 -1.60
C ASP A 49 -2.76 -0.39 -0.67
N ILE A 50 -1.89 0.52 -1.06
CA ILE A 50 -1.63 1.76 -0.30
C ILE A 50 -2.92 2.56 -0.15
N ALA A 51 -3.67 2.75 -1.22
CA ALA A 51 -4.93 3.50 -1.21
C ALA A 51 -5.95 2.86 -0.27
N ARG A 52 -6.07 1.53 -0.27
CA ARG A 52 -6.98 0.80 0.62
C ARG A 52 -6.63 1.00 2.08
N ILE A 53 -5.35 0.88 2.42
CA ILE A 53 -4.91 1.08 3.80
C ILE A 53 -5.18 2.50 4.26
N LYS A 54 -4.88 3.49 3.42
CA LYS A 54 -5.15 4.89 3.72
C LYS A 54 -6.65 5.14 3.93
N THR A 55 -7.49 4.53 3.10
CA THR A 55 -8.94 4.65 3.20
C THR A 55 -9.45 4.09 4.52
N VAL A 56 -8.99 2.91 4.91
CA VAL A 56 -9.39 2.28 6.18
C VAL A 56 -8.94 3.11 7.38
N LEU A 57 -7.70 3.60 7.36
CA LEU A 57 -7.19 4.48 8.42
C LEU A 57 -8.03 5.74 8.54
N ARG A 58 -8.39 6.35 7.42
CA ARG A 58 -9.23 7.55 7.40
C ARG A 58 -10.63 7.26 7.95
N GLU A 59 -11.22 6.14 7.56
CA GLU A 59 -12.53 5.72 8.10
C GLU A 59 -12.50 5.60 9.61
N ARG A 60 -11.42 5.04 10.16
CA ARG A 60 -11.25 4.88 11.60
C ARG A 60 -11.11 6.22 12.30
N GLU A 61 -10.39 7.16 11.72
CA GLU A 61 -10.28 8.53 12.25
C GLU A 61 -11.63 9.24 12.28
N LEU A 62 -12.43 9.07 11.25
CA LEU A 62 -13.75 9.70 11.15
C LEU A 62 -14.76 9.10 12.14
N LYS A 63 -14.56 7.85 12.53
CA LYS A 63 -15.43 7.15 13.48
C LYS A 63 -14.99 7.31 14.93
N ALA A 64 -13.77 7.74 15.16
CA ALA A 64 -13.21 7.89 16.51
C ALA A 64 -13.81 9.07 17.28
#